data_195eb918d956981c779f6365fb16fc4a
#
_entry.id   195eb918d956981c779f6365fb16fc4a
#
_cell.length_a   1.000
_cell.length_b   1.000
_cell.length_c   1.000
_cell.angle_alpha   90.00
_cell.angle_beta   90.00
_cell.angle_gamma   90.00
#
_symmetry.space_group_name_H-M   'P 1'
#
loop_
_entity.id
_entity.type
_entity.pdbx_description
1 polymer ?
#
loop_
_entity_poly.entity_id
_entity_poly.type
_entity_poly.pdbx_seq_one_letter_code
_entity_poly.pdbx_strand_id
1 'polypeptide(L)'
;NFIYFGHDKHLVSVLDGGLKKWLIENRKTTNEKTILNNSTYRATENKNMVKSIFEINENIEKKNFTIIDARSKERFNGSVPDPRKNVRSGSIPNSVCLPFKEIINSSDNTFKGVSEISKKFSEIIDLNDDKTVFSCGSGITACVLGLAYSLVNNTYSPTVYDGSWAEYGR
;
A
#
# COMPACT_ATOMS: atom_id res chain seq x y z
N ASN A 1 -6.07 -0.50 -7.95
CA ASN A 1 -7.13 0.08 -8.81
C ASN A 1 -7.94 -1.01 -9.53
N PHE A 2 -7.33 -1.93 -10.32
CA PHE A 2 -8.11 -2.91 -11.12
C PHE A 2 -9.13 -3.69 -10.29
N ILE A 3 -8.70 -4.30 -9.18
CA ILE A 3 -9.58 -5.06 -8.29
C ILE A 3 -10.63 -4.16 -7.64
N TYR A 4 -10.26 -2.93 -7.24
CA TYR A 4 -11.19 -1.95 -6.69
C TYR A 4 -12.33 -1.63 -7.65
N PHE A 5 -12.03 -1.52 -8.95
CA PHE A 5 -13.04 -1.28 -9.98
C PHE A 5 -13.69 -2.55 -10.54
N GLY A 6 -13.57 -3.68 -9.84
CA GLY A 6 -14.31 -4.92 -10.15
C GLY A 6 -13.63 -5.83 -11.17
N HIS A 7 -12.35 -5.60 -11.50
CA HIS A 7 -11.61 -6.53 -12.37
C HIS A 7 -11.36 -7.85 -11.63
N ASP A 8 -11.43 -8.96 -12.37
CA ASP A 8 -11.12 -10.28 -11.82
C ASP A 8 -9.67 -10.31 -11.31
N LYS A 9 -9.51 -10.60 -10.01
CA LYS A 9 -8.19 -10.67 -9.36
C LYS A 9 -7.25 -11.71 -10.00
N HIS A 10 -7.79 -12.77 -10.60
CA HIS A 10 -7.00 -13.81 -11.26
C HIS A 10 -6.39 -13.35 -12.58
N LEU A 11 -6.88 -12.24 -13.14
CA LEU A 11 -6.36 -11.63 -14.36
C LEU A 11 -5.45 -10.43 -14.09
N VAL A 12 -5.15 -10.14 -12.81
CA VAL A 12 -4.29 -9.02 -12.39
C VAL A 12 -3.06 -9.55 -11.70
N SER A 13 -1.89 -9.20 -12.23
CA SER A 13 -0.60 -9.57 -11.63
C SER A 13 0.30 -8.35 -11.49
N VAL A 14 1.18 -8.38 -10.52
CA VAL A 14 2.24 -7.39 -10.34
C VAL A 14 3.58 -8.05 -10.68
N LEU A 15 4.33 -7.43 -11.59
CA LEU A 15 5.67 -7.90 -11.94
C LEU A 15 6.62 -7.61 -10.76
N ASP A 16 7.05 -8.65 -10.05
CA ASP A 16 7.91 -8.53 -8.89
C ASP A 16 9.29 -7.97 -9.27
N GLY A 17 9.68 -6.87 -8.64
CA GLY A 17 10.86 -6.06 -9.01
C GLY A 17 10.61 -5.04 -10.12
N GLY A 18 9.47 -5.11 -10.81
CA GLY A 18 9.06 -4.16 -11.84
C GLY A 18 10.09 -3.98 -12.96
N LEU A 19 10.11 -2.79 -13.56
CA LEU A 19 11.03 -2.46 -14.66
C LEU A 19 12.50 -2.52 -14.23
N LYS A 20 12.82 -2.25 -12.97
CA LYS A 20 14.22 -2.30 -12.49
C LYS A 20 14.80 -3.69 -12.66
N LYS A 21 14.10 -4.71 -12.15
CA LYS A 21 14.56 -6.11 -12.30
C LYS A 21 14.54 -6.56 -13.76
N TRP A 22 13.52 -6.19 -14.52
CA TRP A 22 13.43 -6.46 -15.95
C TRP A 22 14.68 -6.03 -16.72
N LEU A 23 15.19 -4.81 -16.42
CA LEU A 23 16.42 -4.28 -17.04
C LEU A 23 17.67 -4.96 -16.52
N ILE A 24 17.76 -5.27 -15.22
CA ILE A 24 18.88 -6.04 -14.64
C ILE A 24 19.01 -7.41 -15.31
N GLU A 25 17.88 -8.05 -15.64
CA GLU A 25 17.85 -9.34 -16.33
C GLU A 25 18.08 -9.21 -17.86
N ASN A 26 18.41 -8.02 -18.36
CA ASN A 26 18.62 -7.73 -19.78
C ASN A 26 17.44 -8.15 -20.68
N ARG A 27 16.22 -8.07 -20.16
CA ARG A 27 15.01 -8.37 -20.93
C ARG A 27 14.71 -7.26 -21.93
N LYS A 28 14.16 -7.64 -23.08
CA LYS A 28 13.86 -6.70 -24.16
C LYS A 28 12.80 -5.68 -23.75
N THR A 29 13.00 -4.45 -24.16
CA THR A 29 12.04 -3.35 -24.07
C THR A 29 11.82 -2.78 -25.46
N THR A 30 10.67 -2.13 -25.67
CA THR A 30 10.32 -1.41 -26.89
C THR A 30 9.69 -0.07 -26.57
N ASN A 31 9.87 0.89 -27.44
CA ASN A 31 9.17 2.18 -27.44
C ASN A 31 8.08 2.23 -28.55
N GLU A 32 7.87 1.14 -29.24
CA GLU A 32 6.81 1.06 -30.25
C GLU A 32 5.43 1.24 -29.61
N LYS A 33 4.60 2.03 -30.28
CA LYS A 33 3.24 2.27 -29.81
C LYS A 33 2.40 1.00 -29.97
N THR A 34 1.88 0.50 -28.87
CA THR A 34 0.93 -0.64 -28.90
C THR A 34 -0.39 -0.17 -29.51
N ILE A 35 -0.84 -0.87 -30.55
CA ILE A 35 -2.16 -0.68 -31.18
C ILE A 35 -3.11 -1.67 -30.53
N LEU A 36 -4.14 -1.17 -29.88
CA LEU A 36 -5.17 -1.98 -29.23
C LEU A 36 -6.50 -1.80 -29.94
N ASN A 37 -7.27 -2.85 -30.05
CA ASN A 37 -8.66 -2.78 -30.45
C ASN A 37 -9.49 -2.07 -29.37
N ASN A 38 -10.53 -1.36 -29.80
CA ASN A 38 -11.47 -0.74 -28.87
C ASN A 38 -12.15 -1.85 -28.04
N SER A 39 -12.22 -1.62 -26.74
CA SER A 39 -12.94 -2.49 -25.82
C SER A 39 -13.77 -1.65 -24.85
N THR A 40 -14.77 -2.28 -24.23
CA THR A 40 -15.59 -1.65 -23.21
C THR A 40 -15.37 -2.36 -21.88
N TYR A 41 -15.23 -1.57 -20.82
CA TYR A 41 -15.14 -2.07 -19.46
C TYR A 41 -16.18 -1.34 -18.59
N ARG A 42 -16.98 -2.12 -17.87
CA ARG A 42 -17.94 -1.58 -16.90
C ARG A 42 -17.37 -1.68 -15.50
N ALA A 43 -16.91 -0.56 -14.98
CA ALA A 43 -16.37 -0.48 -13.65
C ALA A 43 -17.47 -0.63 -12.58
N THR A 44 -17.15 -1.37 -11.50
CA THR A 44 -17.98 -1.48 -10.30
C THR A 44 -17.06 -1.32 -9.09
N GLU A 45 -17.30 -0.29 -8.28
CA GLU A 45 -16.44 -0.01 -7.12
C GLU A 45 -16.63 -1.01 -5.99
N ASN A 46 -15.53 -1.54 -5.47
CA ASN A 46 -15.49 -2.27 -4.20
C ASN A 46 -15.13 -1.33 -3.06
N LYS A 47 -16.11 -0.63 -2.52
CA LYS A 47 -15.93 0.39 -1.47
C LYS A 47 -15.29 -0.15 -0.19
N ASN A 48 -15.34 -1.45 0.06
CA ASN A 48 -14.70 -2.07 1.22
C ASN A 48 -13.17 -2.02 1.17
N MET A 49 -12.57 -1.76 0.00
CA MET A 49 -11.12 -1.67 -0.16
C MET A 49 -10.54 -0.28 0.16
N VAL A 50 -11.40 0.71 0.39
CA VAL A 50 -10.95 2.09 0.66
C VAL A 50 -11.64 2.63 1.90
N LYS A 51 -10.86 3.27 2.78
CA LYS A 51 -11.35 4.00 3.94
C LYS A 51 -11.36 5.50 3.67
N SER A 52 -12.43 6.17 4.09
CA SER A 52 -12.60 7.62 4.06
C SER A 52 -11.95 8.29 5.27
N ILE A 53 -11.70 9.60 5.18
CA ILE A 53 -11.23 10.43 6.31
C ILE A 53 -12.19 10.35 7.51
N PHE A 54 -13.49 10.22 7.29
CA PHE A 54 -14.47 10.08 8.35
C PHE A 54 -14.28 8.78 9.14
N GLU A 55 -14.10 7.64 8.45
CA GLU A 55 -13.83 6.35 9.08
C GLU A 55 -12.49 6.35 9.83
N ILE A 56 -11.47 7.03 9.29
CA ILE A 56 -10.17 7.20 9.97
C ILE A 56 -10.34 8.00 11.26
N ASN A 57 -11.05 9.13 11.22
CA ASN A 57 -11.29 9.94 12.42
C ASN A 57 -12.11 9.18 13.47
N GLU A 58 -13.15 8.48 13.06
CA GLU A 58 -13.95 7.65 13.95
C GLU A 58 -13.12 6.52 14.61
N ASN A 59 -12.17 5.95 13.85
CA ASN A 59 -11.29 4.89 14.35
C ASN A 59 -10.31 5.34 15.43
N ILE A 60 -9.98 6.64 15.54
CA ILE A 60 -9.13 7.16 16.60
C ILE A 60 -9.71 6.85 17.98
N GLU A 61 -11.04 6.96 18.12
CA GLU A 61 -11.75 6.67 19.37
C GLU A 61 -12.14 5.19 19.46
N LYS A 62 -12.75 4.65 18.39
CA LYS A 62 -13.35 3.31 18.39
C LYS A 62 -12.34 2.17 18.27
N LYS A 63 -11.15 2.42 17.70
CA LYS A 63 -10.09 1.42 17.49
C LYS A 63 -10.58 0.13 16.82
N ASN A 64 -11.45 0.26 15.81
CA ASN A 64 -12.05 -0.86 15.10
C ASN A 64 -11.07 -1.57 14.17
N PHE A 65 -9.98 -0.90 13.77
CA PHE A 65 -8.93 -1.42 12.91
C PHE A 65 -7.58 -0.77 13.20
N THR A 66 -6.51 -1.49 12.87
CA THR A 66 -5.14 -0.98 12.99
C THR A 66 -4.74 -0.25 11.71
N ILE A 67 -4.16 0.94 11.85
CA ILE A 67 -3.62 1.72 10.71
C ILE A 67 -2.11 1.50 10.65
N ILE A 68 -1.59 1.03 9.51
CA ILE A 68 -0.16 0.88 9.25
C ILE A 68 0.29 1.92 8.23
N ASP A 69 1.22 2.78 8.64
CA ASP A 69 1.81 3.82 7.79
C ASP A 69 3.08 3.33 7.10
N ALA A 70 3.09 3.37 5.78
CA ALA A 70 4.20 2.90 4.93
C ALA A 70 5.32 3.92 4.72
N ARG A 71 5.23 5.13 5.30
CA ARG A 71 6.27 6.17 5.19
C ARG A 71 7.52 5.78 5.97
N SER A 72 8.61 6.54 5.79
CA SER A 72 9.79 6.39 6.65
C SER A 72 9.49 6.76 8.10
N LYS A 73 10.25 6.20 9.04
CA LYS A 73 10.11 6.46 10.48
C LYS A 73 10.25 7.93 10.83
N GLU A 74 11.17 8.64 10.16
CA GLU A 74 11.41 10.07 10.37
C GLU A 74 10.18 10.90 10.00
N ARG A 75 9.51 10.56 8.87
CA ARG A 75 8.28 11.24 8.47
C ARG A 75 7.11 10.88 9.40
N PHE A 76 7.02 9.64 9.80
CA PHE A 76 5.99 9.16 10.73
C PHE A 76 6.10 9.84 12.09
N ASN A 77 7.31 9.93 12.64
CA ASN A 77 7.58 10.56 13.95
C ASN A 77 7.57 12.10 13.89
N GLY A 78 7.48 12.68 12.70
CA GLY A 78 7.49 14.13 12.53
C GLY A 78 8.85 14.79 12.67
N SER A 79 9.95 14.02 12.72
CA SER A 79 11.32 14.55 12.86
C SER A 79 11.86 15.18 11.57
N VAL A 80 11.17 14.98 10.45
CA VAL A 80 11.43 15.68 9.18
C VAL A 80 10.12 16.27 8.64
N PRO A 81 10.18 17.43 7.94
CA PRO A 81 8.99 18.04 7.35
C PRO A 81 8.39 17.15 6.24
N ASP A 82 7.07 17.22 6.05
CA ASP A 82 6.45 16.60 4.88
C ASP A 82 6.90 17.34 3.62
N PRO A 83 7.23 16.62 2.52
CA PRO A 83 7.66 17.25 1.28
C PRO A 83 6.54 18.04 0.57
N ARG A 84 5.29 17.92 1.02
CA ARG A 84 4.15 18.65 0.47
C ARG A 84 3.94 19.96 1.21
N LYS A 85 3.68 21.01 0.46
CA LYS A 85 3.31 22.30 1.02
C LYS A 85 1.98 22.21 1.80
N ASN A 86 1.92 22.88 2.95
CA ASN A 86 0.75 22.93 3.82
C ASN A 86 0.28 21.57 4.38
N VAL A 87 1.20 20.63 4.53
CA VAL A 87 0.97 19.36 5.23
C VAL A 87 1.87 19.32 6.45
N ARG A 88 1.28 19.12 7.65
CA ARG A 88 2.01 19.05 8.91
C ARG A 88 2.91 17.81 9.00
N SER A 89 3.87 17.81 9.89
CA SER A 89 4.67 16.64 10.25
C SER A 89 3.91 15.75 11.25
N GLY A 90 4.28 14.45 11.33
CA GLY A 90 3.69 13.50 12.27
C GLY A 90 2.91 12.37 11.61
N SER A 91 1.99 11.77 12.34
CA SER A 91 1.22 10.59 11.92
C SER A 91 -0.23 10.64 12.40
N ILE A 92 -1.04 9.74 11.86
CA ILE A 92 -2.41 9.52 12.32
C ILE A 92 -2.36 8.94 13.75
N PRO A 93 -3.13 9.46 14.71
CA PRO A 93 -3.16 8.90 16.06
C PRO A 93 -3.47 7.40 16.09
N ASN A 94 -2.82 6.67 16.99
CA ASN A 94 -2.94 5.21 17.15
C ASN A 94 -2.49 4.39 15.92
N SER A 95 -1.85 4.99 14.92
CA SER A 95 -1.23 4.24 13.83
C SER A 95 0.14 3.69 14.22
N VAL A 96 0.57 2.64 13.54
CA VAL A 96 1.91 2.06 13.65
C VAL A 96 2.68 2.24 12.34
N CYS A 97 4.01 2.20 12.41
CA CYS A 97 4.86 2.45 11.24
C CYS A 97 5.57 1.18 10.78
N LEU A 98 5.39 0.85 9.50
CA LEU A 98 6.23 -0.12 8.79
C LEU A 98 6.67 0.49 7.47
N PRO A 99 7.88 1.04 7.36
CA PRO A 99 8.36 1.60 6.11
C PRO A 99 8.33 0.55 4.98
N PHE A 100 7.69 0.88 3.85
CA PHE A 100 7.57 -0.07 2.74
C PHE A 100 8.93 -0.60 2.24
N LYS A 101 10.01 0.19 2.43
CA LYS A 101 11.37 -0.23 2.07
C LYS A 101 11.88 -1.40 2.91
N GLU A 102 11.29 -1.66 4.08
CA GLU A 102 11.70 -2.79 4.93
C GLU A 102 11.22 -4.14 4.42
N ILE A 103 10.26 -4.17 3.48
CA ILE A 103 9.70 -5.39 2.91
C ILE A 103 10.11 -5.65 1.46
N ILE A 104 10.92 -4.78 0.87
CA ILE A 104 11.46 -4.96 -0.49
C ILE A 104 12.98 -5.00 -0.48
N ASN A 105 13.56 -5.69 -1.46
CA ASN A 105 15.00 -5.75 -1.70
C ASN A 105 15.43 -4.47 -2.43
N SER A 106 16.42 -3.76 -1.89
CA SER A 106 16.92 -2.52 -2.49
C SER A 106 17.70 -2.75 -3.79
N SER A 107 18.24 -3.95 -3.99
CA SER A 107 19.02 -4.31 -5.18
C SER A 107 18.17 -4.30 -6.46
N ASP A 108 16.99 -4.93 -6.42
CA ASP A 108 16.17 -5.19 -7.60
C ASP A 108 14.69 -4.83 -7.45
N ASN A 109 14.28 -4.28 -6.29
CA ASN A 109 12.93 -3.92 -5.90
C ASN A 109 11.93 -5.08 -5.81
N THR A 110 12.40 -6.34 -5.74
CA THR A 110 11.52 -7.47 -5.45
C THR A 110 11.02 -7.44 -4.02
N PHE A 111 9.91 -8.08 -3.74
CA PHE A 111 9.54 -8.39 -2.37
C PHE A 111 10.58 -9.29 -1.71
N LYS A 112 10.76 -9.13 -0.43
CA LYS A 112 11.49 -10.08 0.41
C LYS A 112 10.72 -11.40 0.53
N GLY A 113 11.35 -12.44 1.04
CA GLY A 113 10.69 -13.73 1.26
C GLY A 113 9.47 -13.60 2.19
N VAL A 114 8.43 -14.40 1.95
CA VAL A 114 7.16 -14.34 2.71
C VAL A 114 7.40 -14.49 4.22
N SER A 115 8.34 -15.32 4.64
CA SER A 115 8.69 -15.48 6.07
C SER A 115 9.30 -14.20 6.67
N GLU A 116 10.12 -13.47 5.90
CA GLU A 116 10.72 -12.20 6.35
C GLU A 116 9.65 -11.10 6.42
N ILE A 117 8.76 -11.04 5.44
CA ILE A 117 7.61 -10.13 5.43
C ILE A 117 6.69 -10.43 6.62
N SER A 118 6.36 -11.70 6.85
CA SER A 118 5.54 -12.15 7.98
C SER A 118 6.13 -11.71 9.32
N LYS A 119 7.44 -11.90 9.49
CA LYS A 119 8.14 -11.44 10.70
C LYS A 119 8.02 -9.94 10.89
N LYS A 120 8.17 -9.13 9.83
CA LYS A 120 8.04 -7.68 9.91
C LYS A 120 6.65 -7.23 10.34
N PHE A 121 5.61 -7.86 9.84
CA PHE A 121 4.25 -7.56 10.28
C PHE A 121 3.99 -8.03 11.72
N SER A 122 4.46 -9.22 12.11
CA SER A 122 4.27 -9.75 13.48
C SER A 122 4.96 -8.91 14.58
N GLU A 123 5.96 -8.09 14.20
CA GLU A 123 6.60 -7.15 15.13
C GLU A 123 5.69 -5.98 15.53
N ILE A 124 4.61 -5.72 14.75
CA ILE A 124 3.76 -4.52 14.92
C ILE A 124 2.26 -4.80 15.03
N ILE A 125 1.79 -5.96 14.57
CA ILE A 125 0.38 -6.37 14.64
C ILE A 125 0.26 -7.87 14.92
N ASP A 126 -0.94 -8.30 15.35
CA ASP A 126 -1.33 -9.71 15.29
C ASP A 126 -1.67 -10.08 13.85
N LEU A 127 -0.99 -11.10 13.30
CA LEU A 127 -1.21 -11.57 11.92
C LEU A 127 -2.58 -12.21 11.70
N ASN A 128 -3.31 -12.54 12.76
CA ASN A 128 -4.68 -13.04 12.69
C ASN A 128 -5.70 -11.89 12.63
N ASP A 129 -5.26 -10.63 12.83
CA ASP A 129 -6.14 -9.47 12.69
C ASP A 129 -6.36 -9.15 11.20
N ASP A 130 -7.59 -9.36 10.72
CA ASP A 130 -8.03 -9.03 9.37
C ASP A 130 -8.45 -7.56 9.21
N LYS A 131 -8.43 -6.79 10.32
CA LYS A 131 -8.88 -5.40 10.38
C LYS A 131 -7.71 -4.42 10.26
N THR A 132 -6.89 -4.61 9.26
CA THR A 132 -5.73 -3.74 9.00
C THR A 132 -6.02 -2.81 7.82
N VAL A 133 -5.69 -1.52 7.99
CA VAL A 133 -5.82 -0.48 6.96
C VAL A 133 -4.44 0.12 6.70
N PHE A 134 -4.05 0.21 5.44
CA PHE A 134 -2.76 0.77 5.06
C PHE A 134 -2.87 2.23 4.67
N SER A 135 -1.93 3.04 5.13
CA SER A 135 -1.79 4.45 4.81
C SER A 135 -0.35 4.77 4.41
N CYS A 136 -0.13 5.90 3.80
CA CYS A 136 1.22 6.42 3.55
C CYS A 136 1.23 7.94 3.36
N GLY A 137 1.96 8.45 2.38
CA GLY A 137 1.92 9.87 2.01
C GLY A 137 0.73 10.24 1.11
N SER A 138 0.32 9.34 0.19
CA SER A 138 -0.70 9.59 -0.86
C SER A 138 -1.28 8.29 -1.45
N GLY A 139 -1.44 7.25 -0.66
CA GLY A 139 -2.04 5.98 -1.05
C GLY A 139 -1.12 5.00 -1.80
N ILE A 140 -0.07 5.47 -2.47
CA ILE A 140 0.74 4.64 -3.38
C ILE A 140 1.53 3.54 -2.63
N THR A 141 2.38 3.91 -1.67
CA THR A 141 3.19 2.92 -0.93
C THR A 141 2.39 2.14 0.10
N ALA A 142 1.22 2.62 0.49
CA ALA A 142 0.22 1.87 1.24
C ALA A 142 -0.20 0.59 0.49
N CYS A 143 -0.39 0.68 -0.84
CA CYS A 143 -0.71 -0.47 -1.68
C CYS A 143 0.42 -1.52 -1.72
N VAL A 144 1.68 -1.11 -1.56
CA VAL A 144 2.82 -2.05 -1.47
C VAL A 144 2.69 -2.90 -0.20
N LEU A 145 2.42 -2.27 0.95
CA LEU A 145 2.18 -3.01 2.20
C LEU A 145 0.93 -3.87 2.13
N GLY A 146 -0.17 -3.35 1.57
CA GLY A 146 -1.41 -4.10 1.41
C GLY A 146 -1.22 -5.37 0.57
N LEU A 147 -0.48 -5.28 -0.54
CA LEU A 147 -0.13 -6.45 -1.35
C LEU A 147 0.78 -7.41 -0.58
N ALA A 148 1.82 -6.92 0.10
CA ALA A 148 2.72 -7.75 0.88
C ALA A 148 1.97 -8.49 2.01
N TYR A 149 1.06 -7.82 2.69
CA TYR A 149 0.26 -8.43 3.75
C TYR A 149 -0.67 -9.54 3.21
N SER A 150 -1.24 -9.35 2.01
CA SER A 150 -2.04 -10.40 1.36
C SER A 150 -1.24 -11.65 0.95
N LEU A 151 0.09 -11.57 0.88
CA LEU A 151 0.96 -12.74 0.68
C LEU A 151 1.20 -13.51 1.99
N VAL A 152 1.03 -12.86 3.13
CA VAL A 152 1.19 -13.45 4.47
C VAL A 152 -0.15 -13.96 5.00
N ASN A 153 -1.20 -13.19 4.82
CA ASN A 153 -2.57 -13.52 5.22
C ASN A 153 -3.45 -13.64 3.97
N ASN A 154 -3.66 -14.85 3.49
CA ASN A 154 -4.39 -15.13 2.26
C ASN A 154 -5.91 -14.90 2.35
N THR A 155 -6.45 -14.71 3.55
CA THR A 155 -7.87 -14.33 3.77
C THR A 155 -8.05 -12.81 3.78
N TYR A 156 -6.98 -12.05 3.91
CA TYR A 156 -7.02 -10.60 3.96
C TYR A 156 -7.38 -9.98 2.60
N SER A 157 -8.31 -9.04 2.62
CA SER A 157 -8.60 -8.18 1.46
C SER A 157 -7.94 -6.82 1.67
N PRO A 158 -6.98 -6.41 0.83
CA PRO A 158 -6.24 -5.17 1.01
C PRO A 158 -7.16 -3.96 1.13
N THR A 159 -7.05 -3.24 2.24
CA THR A 159 -7.81 -2.03 2.54
C THR A 159 -6.86 -0.85 2.72
N VAL A 160 -7.13 0.26 2.05
CA VAL A 160 -6.25 1.43 2.01
C VAL A 160 -7.03 2.69 2.40
N TYR A 161 -6.40 3.54 3.18
CA TYR A 161 -6.80 4.94 3.28
C TYR A 161 -6.11 5.72 2.16
N ASP A 162 -6.82 5.96 1.05
CA ASP A 162 -6.24 6.54 -0.17
C ASP A 162 -5.79 7.99 0.05
N GLY A 163 -6.58 8.83 0.74
CA GLY A 163 -6.19 10.21 1.09
C GLY A 163 -4.90 10.30 1.88
N SER A 164 -4.63 9.30 2.70
CA SER A 164 -3.37 9.14 3.44
C SER A 164 -2.96 10.41 4.21
N TRP A 165 -1.67 10.59 4.47
CA TRP A 165 -1.17 11.76 5.16
C TRP A 165 -1.38 13.07 4.37
N ALA A 166 -1.44 13.00 3.04
CA ALA A 166 -1.70 14.17 2.20
C ALA A 166 -3.07 14.81 2.46
N GLU A 167 -4.05 14.02 2.91
CA GLU A 167 -5.37 14.50 3.33
C GLU A 167 -5.41 14.76 4.84
N TYR A 168 -5.02 13.78 5.64
CA TYR A 168 -5.11 13.85 7.10
C TYR A 168 -4.20 14.95 7.72
N GLY A 169 -3.07 15.24 7.11
CA GLY A 169 -2.07 16.18 7.57
C GLY A 169 -2.33 17.66 7.24
N ARG A 170 -3.43 17.97 6.59
CA ARG A 170 -3.82 19.36 6.21
C ARG A 170 -4.45 20.17 7.32
#